data_08f7a5a9ba70e06095c394390b709704
#
_entry.id   08f7a5a9ba70e06095c394390b709704
#
_cell.length_a   1.000
_cell.length_b   1.000
_cell.length_c   1.000
_cell.angle_alpha   90.00
_cell.angle_beta   90.00
_cell.angle_gamma   90.00
#
_symmetry.space_group_name_H-M   'P 1'
#
loop_
_entity.id
_entity.type
_entity.pdbx_description
1 polymer ?
#
loop_
_entity_poly.entity_id
_entity_poly.type
_entity_poly.pdbx_seq_one_letter_code
_entity_poly.pdbx_strand_id
1 'polypeptide(L)'
;MRVDKFLNSVNITKRRAVSEDMCKSGVVYINGVLAKASKVLKIGDVITIKFLEKDKSYQVLGFPTTKNTPKSEQEKYVKEV
;
A
#
# COMPACT_ATOMS: atom_id res chain seq x y z
N MET A 1 -4.90 2.91 9.64
CA MET A 1 -4.61 1.53 9.16
C MET A 1 -3.12 1.42 8.86
N ARG A 2 -2.49 0.34 9.27
CA ARG A 2 -1.07 0.10 8.98
C ARG A 2 -0.86 -0.13 7.48
N VAL A 3 0.29 0.29 6.96
CA VAL A 3 0.60 0.17 5.54
C VAL A 3 0.61 -1.28 5.06
N ASP A 4 1.15 -2.21 5.86
CA ASP A 4 1.17 -3.62 5.50
C ASP A 4 -0.23 -4.21 5.34
N LYS A 5 -1.14 -3.86 6.25
CA LYS A 5 -2.54 -4.28 6.17
C LYS A 5 -3.24 -3.62 4.99
N PHE A 6 -2.99 -2.33 4.77
CA PHE A 6 -3.61 -1.59 3.68
C PHE A 6 -3.25 -2.17 2.31
N LEU A 7 -1.97 -2.43 2.07
CA LEU A 7 -1.51 -3.00 0.80
C LEU A 7 -2.18 -4.33 0.50
N ASN A 8 -2.38 -5.16 1.51
CA ASN A 8 -3.10 -6.42 1.35
C ASN A 8 -4.61 -6.21 1.19
N SER A 9 -5.20 -5.32 2.00
CA SER A 9 -6.64 -5.08 1.97
C SER A 9 -7.14 -4.52 0.64
N VAL A 10 -6.34 -3.66 -0.01
CA VAL A 10 -6.69 -3.10 -1.32
C VAL A 10 -6.16 -3.95 -2.49
N ASN A 11 -5.66 -5.14 -2.20
CA ASN A 11 -5.21 -6.10 -3.18
C ASN A 11 -4.02 -5.64 -4.05
N ILE A 12 -3.19 -4.74 -3.52
CA ILE A 12 -1.89 -4.40 -4.13
C ILE A 12 -0.94 -5.59 -3.95
N THR A 13 -1.01 -6.24 -2.79
CA THR A 13 -0.33 -7.51 -2.54
C THR A 13 -1.38 -8.58 -2.27
N LYS A 14 -1.13 -9.80 -2.71
CA LYS A 14 -2.07 -10.91 -2.54
C LYS A 14 -2.08 -11.47 -1.11
N ARG A 15 -0.97 -11.34 -0.39
CA ARG A 15 -0.81 -11.87 0.97
C ARG A 15 -0.18 -10.82 1.87
N ARG A 16 -0.62 -10.77 3.13
CA ARG A 16 -0.08 -9.84 4.11
C ARG A 16 1.41 -10.08 4.36
N ALA A 17 1.86 -11.34 4.34
CA ALA A 17 3.27 -11.67 4.49
C ALA A 17 4.13 -11.00 3.40
N VAL A 18 3.62 -10.90 2.17
CA VAL A 18 4.30 -10.20 1.09
C VAL A 18 4.42 -8.71 1.39
N SER A 19 3.36 -8.09 1.92
CA SER A 19 3.37 -6.69 2.32
C SER A 19 4.42 -6.44 3.40
N GLU A 20 4.48 -7.30 4.40
CA GLU A 20 5.46 -7.20 5.49
C GLU A 20 6.89 -7.34 4.97
N ASP A 21 7.12 -8.31 4.08
CA ASP A 21 8.43 -8.52 3.49
C ASP A 21 8.88 -7.32 2.65
N MET A 22 7.97 -6.72 1.90
CA MET A 22 8.25 -5.51 1.13
C MET A 22 8.69 -4.36 2.04
N CYS A 23 8.00 -4.17 3.15
CA CYS A 23 8.36 -3.14 4.12
C CYS A 23 9.72 -3.42 4.75
N LYS A 24 10.00 -4.68 5.11
CA LYS A 24 11.30 -5.08 5.67
C LYS A 24 12.44 -4.91 4.67
N SER A 25 12.16 -5.15 3.40
CA SER A 25 13.16 -5.01 2.33
C SER A 25 13.46 -3.55 1.97
N GLY A 26 12.72 -2.60 2.53
CA GLY A 26 12.98 -1.18 2.30
C GLY A 26 12.52 -0.69 0.94
N VAL A 27 11.49 -1.32 0.36
CA VAL A 27 10.96 -0.92 -0.96
C VAL A 27 9.68 -0.11 -0.87
N VAL A 28 9.13 0.10 0.33
CA VAL A 28 7.88 0.84 0.52
C VAL A 28 8.18 2.20 1.15
N TYR A 29 7.73 3.25 0.48
CA TYR A 29 7.91 4.64 0.92
C TYR A 29 6.54 5.30 1.06
N ILE A 30 6.41 6.17 2.06
CA ILE A 30 5.21 6.98 2.26
C ILE A 30 5.61 8.45 2.17
N ASN A 31 5.03 9.17 1.22
CA ASN A 31 5.36 10.57 0.97
C ASN A 31 6.87 10.79 0.77
N GLY A 32 7.53 9.86 0.11
CA GLY A 32 8.95 9.93 -0.17
C GLY A 32 9.88 9.48 0.96
N VAL A 33 9.32 9.04 2.09
CA VAL A 33 10.08 8.60 3.26
C VAL A 33 9.94 7.09 3.42
N LEU A 34 11.06 6.41 3.66
CA LEU A 34 11.05 4.97 3.90
C LEU A 34 10.11 4.62 5.05
N ALA A 35 9.22 3.68 4.82
CA ALA A 35 8.19 3.28 5.78
C ALA A 35 8.43 1.89 6.34
N LYS A 36 8.09 1.72 7.62
CA LYS A 36 8.04 0.41 8.27
C LYS A 36 6.64 -0.18 8.08
N ALA A 37 6.52 -1.50 8.23
CA ALA A 37 5.24 -2.20 8.13
C ALA A 37 4.16 -1.62 9.05
N SER A 38 4.55 -1.11 10.20
CA SER A 38 3.66 -0.54 11.20
C SER A 38 3.27 0.92 10.96
N LYS A 39 3.77 1.53 9.89
CA LYS A 39 3.43 2.93 9.57
C LYS A 39 1.93 3.07 9.38
N VAL A 40 1.32 3.99 10.11
CA VAL A 40 -0.10 4.28 10.00
C VAL A 40 -0.33 5.25 8.84
N LEU A 41 -1.26 4.89 7.96
CA LEU A 41 -1.60 5.69 6.79
C LEU A 41 -2.73 6.67 7.09
N LYS A 42 -2.73 7.78 6.35
CA LYS A 42 -3.81 8.79 6.36
C LYS A 42 -4.30 8.96 4.93
N ILE A 43 -5.55 9.41 4.79
CA ILE A 43 -6.10 9.74 3.47
C ILE A 43 -5.25 10.85 2.86
N GLY A 44 -4.88 10.68 1.59
CA GLY A 44 -4.01 11.60 0.88
C GLY A 44 -2.54 11.20 0.87
N ASP A 45 -2.13 10.25 1.72
CA ASP A 45 -0.75 9.76 1.69
C ASP A 45 -0.44 9.09 0.36
N VAL A 46 0.79 9.24 -0.11
CA VAL A 46 1.27 8.59 -1.33
C VAL A 46 2.20 7.45 -0.96
N ILE A 47 1.81 6.23 -1.35
CA ILE A 47 2.61 5.04 -1.15
C ILE A 47 3.42 4.79 -2.42
N THR A 48 4.73 4.73 -2.32
CA THR A 48 5.61 4.38 -3.43
C THR A 48 6.24 3.02 -3.18
N ILE A 49 6.12 2.12 -4.14
CA ILE A 49 6.73 0.80 -4.09
C ILE A 49 7.79 0.74 -5.17
N LYS A 50 9.03 0.47 -4.76
CA LYS A 50 10.16 0.34 -5.68
C LYS A 50 10.29 -1.10 -6.15
N PHE A 51 9.97 -1.33 -7.42
CA PHE A 51 10.20 -2.62 -8.07
C PHE A 51 11.55 -2.61 -8.79
N LEU A 52 12.00 -3.79 -9.23
CA LEU A 52 13.30 -3.92 -9.88
C LEU A 52 13.48 -3.01 -11.11
N GLU A 53 12.43 -2.84 -11.90
CA GLU A 53 12.51 -2.11 -13.17
C GLU A 53 11.86 -0.73 -13.12
N LYS A 54 10.95 -0.50 -12.18
CA LYS A 54 10.21 0.75 -12.08
C LYS A 54 9.61 0.94 -10.70
N ASP A 55 9.26 2.18 -10.39
CA ASP A 55 8.53 2.53 -9.19
C ASP A 55 7.05 2.68 -9.53
N LYS A 56 6.17 2.26 -8.60
CA LYS A 56 4.75 2.53 -8.68
C LYS A 56 4.31 3.33 -7.46
N SER A 57 3.51 4.35 -7.69
CA SER A 57 2.99 5.19 -6.61
C SER A 57 1.47 5.15 -6.60
N TYR A 58 0.90 5.12 -5.40
CA TYR A 58 -0.54 5.09 -5.18
C TYR A 58 -0.91 6.12 -4.14
N GLN A 59 -1.93 6.92 -4.40
CA GLN A 59 -2.46 7.84 -3.41
C GLN A 59 -3.60 7.17 -2.65
N VAL A 60 -3.59 7.28 -1.33
CA VAL A 60 -4.64 6.74 -0.47
C VAL A 60 -5.89 7.63 -0.58
N LEU A 61 -7.00 7.06 -1.06
CA LEU A 61 -8.28 7.76 -1.19
C LEU A 61 -9.24 7.41 -0.05
N GLY A 62 -9.09 6.25 0.55
CA GLY A 62 -9.92 5.80 1.64
C GLY A 62 -9.44 4.47 2.18
N PHE A 63 -10.09 4.00 3.24
CA PHE A 63 -9.74 2.72 3.86
C PHE A 63 -10.87 1.72 3.68
N PRO A 64 -10.57 0.49 3.18
CA PRO A 64 -11.60 -0.51 3.02
C PRO A 64 -12.10 -1.00 4.38
N THR A 65 -13.41 -1.31 4.46
CA THR A 65 -14.04 -1.87 5.65
C THR A 65 -14.00 -3.40 5.67
N THR A 66 -13.65 -4.02 4.54
CA THR A 66 -13.57 -5.47 4.39
C THR A 66 -12.11 -5.92 4.38
N LYS A 67 -11.88 -7.20 4.72
CA LYS A 67 -10.53 -7.76 4.74
C LYS A 67 -9.90 -7.82 3.35
N ASN A 68 -10.71 -8.08 2.34
CA ASN A 68 -10.26 -8.18 0.97
C ASN A 68 -11.14 -7.33 0.08
N THR A 69 -10.51 -6.45 -0.68
CA THR A 69 -11.20 -5.63 -1.67
C THR A 69 -11.05 -6.28 -3.03
N PRO A 70 -12.15 -6.56 -3.75
CA PRO A 70 -12.04 -7.04 -5.13
C PRO A 70 -11.23 -6.06 -5.97
N LYS A 71 -10.48 -6.58 -6.93
CA LYS A 71 -9.63 -5.75 -7.79
C LYS A 71 -10.44 -4.67 -8.51
N SER A 72 -11.70 -4.98 -8.85
CA SER A 72 -12.62 -4.02 -9.48
C SER A 72 -12.97 -2.83 -8.58
N GLU A 73 -12.83 -2.96 -7.26
CA GLU A 73 -13.13 -1.90 -6.30
C GLU A 73 -11.88 -1.21 -5.76
N GLN A 74 -10.70 -1.65 -6.18
CA GLN A 74 -9.44 -1.09 -5.71
C GLN A 74 -9.35 0.43 -5.93
N GLU A 75 -9.91 0.91 -7.04
CA GLU A 75 -9.91 2.32 -7.41
C GLU A 75 -10.65 3.22 -6.43
N LYS A 76 -11.52 2.67 -5.60
CA LYS A 76 -12.23 3.44 -4.57
C LYS A 76 -11.33 3.85 -3.42
N TYR A 77 -10.23 3.14 -3.23
CA TYR A 77 -9.35 3.28 -2.07
C TYR A 77 -7.97 3.79 -2.44
N VAL A 78 -7.51 3.53 -3.65
CA VAL A 78 -6.19 3.98 -4.13
C VAL A 78 -6.28 4.46 -5.57
N LYS A 79 -5.45 5.45 -5.89
CA LYS A 79 -5.30 5.96 -7.24
C LYS A 79 -3.83 5.86 -7.62
N GLU A 80 -3.53 5.21 -8.73
CA GLU A 80 -2.17 5.17 -9.26
C GLU A 80 -1.79 6.56 -9.78
N VAL A 81 -0.69 7.06 -9.32
CA VAL A 81 -0.19 8.40 -9.67
C VAL A 81 1.18 8.35 -10.33
#